data_83b89397581f39fa94301ab9bdcb2b06
#
_entry.id   83b89397581f39fa94301ab9bdcb2b06
#
_cell.length_a   1.000
_cell.length_b   1.000
_cell.length_c   1.000
_cell.angle_alpha   90.00
_cell.angle_beta   90.00
_cell.angle_gamma   90.00
#
_symmetry.space_group_name_H-M   'P 1'
#
loop_
_entity.id
_entity.type
_entity.pdbx_description
1 polymer ?
#
loop_
_entity_poly.entity_id
_entity_poly.type
_entity_poly.pdbx_seq_one_letter_code
_entity_poly.pdbx_strand_id
1 'polypeptide(L)'
;MIGQRNNINTLIQWRCNKSVPRFIIISGDEGSGRLTFAKAIIKMISAKGIIMGNSIAEVRETIENAYTITEPTCYIFRNADDMSVSAKNALLKVVEEPPNNAYFIMTVQNIDNMLGTIKSRGTVIKMEPYTIQELQKVTMDETLLKYCTNIGLLNTPKEKILQAEKCVDDVLEAFRTKSGTKLLKATTQLKAKKTDEDKVDCLIFMRIFEEKLYDSYGFFSLSICIIKDICSCKQELQRSSINKKSSVECMLIRMLDTLKGEII
;
A
#
# COMPACT_ATOMS: atom_id res chain seq x y z
N MET A 1 -1.60 -19.66 2.99
CA MET A 1 -1.44 -18.20 3.25
C MET A 1 -0.93 -18.07 4.67
N ILE A 2 0.04 -17.24 4.93
CA ILE A 2 0.57 -16.99 6.28
C ILE A 2 -0.18 -15.78 6.84
N GLY A 3 -0.49 -15.78 8.14
CA GLY A 3 -1.29 -14.73 8.76
C GLY A 3 -2.74 -14.69 8.28
N GLN A 4 -3.40 -13.56 8.44
CA GLN A 4 -4.76 -13.32 7.94
C GLN A 4 -5.83 -14.28 8.50
N ARG A 5 -5.73 -14.66 9.77
CA ARG A 5 -6.59 -15.71 10.37
C ARG A 5 -8.07 -15.40 10.25
N ASN A 6 -8.49 -14.17 10.58
CA ASN A 6 -9.90 -13.78 10.52
C ASN A 6 -10.40 -13.76 9.07
N ASN A 7 -9.57 -13.26 8.15
CA ASN A 7 -9.88 -13.24 6.73
C ASN A 7 -10.01 -14.65 6.14
N ILE A 8 -9.14 -15.59 6.57
CA ILE A 8 -9.24 -17.01 6.18
C ILE A 8 -10.53 -17.63 6.72
N ASN A 9 -10.90 -17.36 7.97
CA ASN A 9 -12.17 -17.82 8.56
C ASN A 9 -13.38 -17.29 7.76
N THR A 10 -13.33 -16.04 7.32
CA THR A 10 -14.37 -15.46 6.44
C THR A 10 -14.48 -16.25 5.13
N LEU A 11 -13.36 -16.60 4.49
CA LEU A 11 -13.37 -17.44 3.28
C LEU A 11 -13.99 -18.82 3.54
N ILE A 12 -13.66 -19.44 4.67
CA ILE A 12 -14.23 -20.75 5.06
C ILE A 12 -15.73 -20.63 5.23
N GLN A 13 -16.22 -19.59 5.92
CA GLN A 13 -17.65 -19.32 6.10
C GLN A 13 -18.36 -19.14 4.75
N TRP A 14 -17.81 -18.32 3.84
CA TRP A 14 -18.37 -18.13 2.51
C TRP A 14 -18.46 -19.43 1.72
N ARG A 15 -17.43 -20.28 1.82
CA ARG A 15 -17.42 -21.60 1.17
C ARG A 15 -18.49 -22.54 1.75
N CYS A 16 -18.57 -22.61 3.09
CA CYS A 16 -19.56 -23.47 3.76
C CYS A 16 -20.99 -23.04 3.45
N ASN A 17 -21.24 -21.74 3.45
CA ASN A 17 -22.57 -21.18 3.20
C ASN A 17 -22.90 -21.03 1.71
N LYS A 18 -21.96 -21.33 0.81
CA LYS A 18 -22.07 -21.07 -0.65
C LYS A 18 -22.51 -19.64 -0.98
N SER A 19 -22.10 -18.68 -0.17
CA SER A 19 -22.54 -17.27 -0.22
C SER A 19 -21.35 -16.32 -0.37
N VAL A 20 -20.61 -16.42 -1.48
CA VAL A 20 -19.52 -15.50 -1.78
C VAL A 20 -20.10 -14.20 -2.33
N PRO A 21 -19.77 -13.03 -1.73
CA PRO A 21 -20.18 -11.74 -2.26
C PRO A 21 -19.68 -11.54 -3.69
N ARG A 22 -20.52 -10.96 -4.55
CA ARG A 22 -20.16 -10.71 -5.95
C ARG A 22 -19.31 -9.47 -6.14
N PHE A 23 -19.31 -8.57 -5.16
CA PHE A 23 -18.45 -7.41 -5.14
C PHE A 23 -17.66 -7.32 -3.82
N ILE A 24 -16.35 -7.40 -3.92
CA ILE A 24 -15.43 -7.44 -2.78
C ILE A 24 -14.36 -6.36 -2.95
N ILE A 25 -14.09 -5.63 -1.87
CA ILE A 25 -13.02 -4.64 -1.80
C ILE A 25 -11.98 -5.14 -0.78
N ILE A 26 -10.74 -5.38 -1.23
CA ILE A 26 -9.64 -5.83 -0.38
C ILE A 26 -8.70 -4.66 -0.14
N SER A 27 -8.69 -4.17 1.10
CA SER A 27 -7.88 -3.01 1.52
C SER A 27 -6.67 -3.45 2.34
N GLY A 28 -5.55 -2.79 2.11
CA GLY A 28 -4.32 -3.01 2.90
C GLY A 28 -3.09 -2.43 2.21
N ASP A 29 -2.00 -2.33 2.95
CA ASP A 29 -0.74 -1.77 2.47
C ASP A 29 -0.15 -2.53 1.27
N GLU A 30 0.76 -1.89 0.56
CA GLU A 30 1.54 -2.55 -0.48
C GLU A 30 2.33 -3.72 0.13
N GLY A 31 2.28 -4.89 -0.53
CA GLY A 31 2.91 -6.10 -0.01
C GLY A 31 2.11 -6.89 1.03
N SER A 32 0.94 -6.41 1.49
CA SER A 32 0.09 -7.12 2.47
C SER A 32 -0.57 -8.40 1.93
N GLY A 33 -0.43 -8.70 0.63
CA GLY A 33 -0.97 -9.92 0.03
C GLY A 33 -2.39 -9.78 -0.54
N ARG A 34 -2.90 -8.56 -0.77
CA ARG A 34 -4.24 -8.29 -1.35
C ARG A 34 -4.53 -9.12 -2.60
N LEU A 35 -3.59 -9.13 -3.57
CA LEU A 35 -3.75 -9.89 -4.81
C LEU A 35 -3.70 -11.41 -4.56
N THR A 36 -2.88 -11.87 -3.63
CA THR A 36 -2.81 -13.28 -3.22
C THR A 36 -4.13 -13.72 -2.61
N PHE A 37 -4.75 -12.86 -1.80
CA PHE A 37 -6.05 -13.10 -1.21
C PHE A 37 -7.16 -13.12 -2.27
N ALA A 38 -7.14 -12.17 -3.23
CA ALA A 38 -8.04 -12.18 -4.38
C ALA A 38 -7.95 -13.50 -5.18
N LYS A 39 -6.74 -13.96 -5.46
CA LYS A 39 -6.52 -15.26 -6.14
C LYS A 39 -7.05 -16.45 -5.32
N ALA A 40 -6.98 -16.40 -4.00
CA ALA A 40 -7.56 -17.44 -3.15
C ALA A 40 -9.09 -17.48 -3.26
N ILE A 41 -9.76 -16.32 -3.31
CA ILE A 41 -11.20 -16.22 -3.55
C ILE A 41 -11.55 -16.83 -4.92
N ILE A 42 -10.85 -16.46 -5.98
CA ILE A 42 -11.07 -16.95 -7.33
C ILE A 42 -10.97 -18.49 -7.40
N LYS A 43 -9.91 -19.02 -6.78
CA LYS A 43 -9.72 -20.46 -6.69
C LYS A 43 -10.86 -21.14 -5.92
N MET A 44 -11.36 -20.52 -4.84
CA MET A 44 -12.44 -21.04 -4.02
C MET A 44 -13.76 -21.14 -4.79
N ILE A 45 -14.06 -20.15 -5.64
CA ILE A 45 -15.29 -20.13 -6.46
C ILE A 45 -15.12 -20.82 -7.83
N SER A 46 -13.94 -21.37 -8.11
CA SER A 46 -13.61 -21.99 -9.41
C SER A 46 -13.86 -21.07 -10.61
N ALA A 47 -13.64 -19.77 -10.44
CA ALA A 47 -13.84 -18.78 -11.49
C ALA A 47 -12.57 -18.54 -12.32
N LYS A 48 -12.76 -18.05 -13.55
CA LYS A 48 -11.68 -17.48 -14.36
C LYS A 48 -11.34 -16.10 -13.81
N GLY A 49 -10.09 -15.86 -13.44
CA GLY A 49 -9.63 -14.54 -12.96
C GLY A 49 -9.04 -13.71 -14.09
N ILE A 50 -9.52 -12.48 -14.28
CA ILE A 50 -9.02 -11.53 -15.28
C ILE A 50 -8.62 -10.25 -14.57
N ILE A 51 -7.35 -9.82 -14.75
CA ILE A 51 -6.87 -8.54 -14.23
C ILE A 51 -7.19 -7.48 -15.27
N MET A 52 -7.91 -6.44 -14.83
CA MET A 52 -8.36 -5.35 -15.68
C MET A 52 -7.55 -4.08 -15.42
N GLY A 53 -7.51 -3.21 -16.41
CA GLY A 53 -6.99 -1.86 -16.26
C GLY A 53 -7.96 -0.93 -15.53
N ASN A 54 -7.46 0.24 -15.17
CA ASN A 54 -8.19 1.24 -14.36
C ASN A 54 -8.69 2.42 -15.18
N SER A 55 -8.46 2.44 -16.50
CA SER A 55 -8.97 3.49 -17.38
C SER A 55 -10.48 3.36 -17.57
N ILE A 56 -11.16 4.47 -17.82
CA ILE A 56 -12.62 4.47 -18.03
C ILE A 56 -13.03 3.60 -19.23
N ALA A 57 -12.19 3.51 -20.26
CA ALA A 57 -12.46 2.68 -21.44
C ALA A 57 -12.45 1.20 -21.09
N GLU A 58 -11.39 0.73 -20.40
CA GLU A 58 -11.26 -0.66 -19.95
C GLU A 58 -12.35 -1.05 -18.94
N VAL A 59 -12.74 -0.12 -18.07
CA VAL A 59 -13.86 -0.34 -17.14
C VAL A 59 -15.17 -0.55 -17.89
N ARG A 60 -15.47 0.28 -18.91
CA ARG A 60 -16.69 0.11 -19.73
C ARG A 60 -16.69 -1.19 -20.50
N GLU A 61 -15.57 -1.54 -21.13
CA GLU A 61 -15.41 -2.83 -21.80
C GLU A 61 -15.62 -4.00 -20.83
N THR A 62 -15.08 -3.91 -19.61
CA THR A 62 -15.31 -4.92 -18.57
C THR A 62 -16.79 -5.08 -18.23
N ILE A 63 -17.53 -3.98 -18.13
CA ILE A 63 -18.96 -3.99 -17.82
C ILE A 63 -19.73 -4.68 -18.94
N GLU A 64 -19.47 -4.33 -20.20
CA GLU A 64 -20.12 -4.96 -21.37
C GLU A 64 -19.83 -6.48 -21.42
N ASN A 65 -18.57 -6.87 -21.26
CA ASN A 65 -18.14 -8.26 -21.23
C ASN A 65 -18.80 -9.04 -20.08
N ALA A 66 -19.03 -8.44 -18.92
CA ALA A 66 -19.62 -9.10 -17.75
C ALA A 66 -21.06 -9.59 -18.00
N TYR A 67 -21.80 -8.98 -18.91
CA TYR A 67 -23.17 -9.41 -19.27
C TYR A 67 -23.20 -10.56 -20.27
N THR A 68 -22.10 -10.85 -20.95
CA THR A 68 -22.02 -11.85 -22.03
C THR A 68 -21.39 -13.17 -21.59
N ILE A 69 -20.80 -13.22 -20.38
CA ILE A 69 -20.10 -14.41 -19.87
C ILE A 69 -21.07 -15.54 -19.53
N THR A 70 -20.67 -16.77 -19.85
CA THR A 70 -21.39 -17.99 -19.53
C THR A 70 -20.80 -18.74 -18.34
N GLU A 71 -19.51 -18.58 -18.10
CA GLU A 71 -18.77 -19.23 -17.02
C GLU A 71 -18.47 -18.25 -15.89
N PRO A 72 -18.34 -18.72 -14.62
CA PRO A 72 -17.95 -17.88 -13.51
C PRO A 72 -16.65 -17.14 -13.80
N THR A 73 -16.70 -15.82 -13.84
CA THR A 73 -15.56 -14.95 -14.15
C THR A 73 -15.42 -13.88 -13.08
N CYS A 74 -14.17 -13.67 -12.63
CA CYS A 74 -13.83 -12.67 -11.63
C CYS A 74 -12.94 -11.58 -12.24
N TYR A 75 -13.44 -10.37 -12.29
CA TYR A 75 -12.74 -9.20 -12.77
C TYR A 75 -11.99 -8.53 -11.59
N ILE A 76 -10.67 -8.38 -11.70
CA ILE A 76 -9.81 -7.82 -10.65
C ILE A 76 -9.30 -6.46 -11.07
N PHE A 77 -9.68 -5.42 -10.34
CA PHE A 77 -9.14 -4.08 -10.47
C PHE A 77 -8.06 -3.87 -9.41
N ARG A 78 -6.81 -3.71 -9.85
CA ARG A 78 -5.68 -3.50 -8.95
C ARG A 78 -5.52 -2.02 -8.64
N ASN A 79 -5.30 -1.69 -7.34
CA ASN A 79 -5.17 -0.31 -6.87
C ASN A 79 -6.30 0.58 -7.39
N ALA A 80 -7.53 0.13 -7.16
CA ALA A 80 -8.74 0.82 -7.65
C ALA A 80 -8.97 2.19 -6.98
N ASP A 81 -8.25 2.47 -5.89
CA ASP A 81 -8.16 3.81 -5.30
C ASP A 81 -7.55 4.84 -6.26
N ASP A 82 -6.71 4.41 -7.21
CA ASP A 82 -6.10 5.25 -8.25
C ASP A 82 -7.02 5.53 -9.45
N MET A 83 -8.16 4.86 -9.56
CA MET A 83 -9.13 5.10 -10.63
C MET A 83 -9.65 6.52 -10.60
N SER A 84 -9.90 7.09 -11.79
CA SER A 84 -10.64 8.35 -11.90
C SER A 84 -12.04 8.24 -11.31
N VAL A 85 -12.59 9.36 -10.86
CA VAL A 85 -13.99 9.42 -10.36
C VAL A 85 -14.97 8.92 -11.42
N SER A 86 -14.74 9.24 -12.69
CA SER A 86 -15.57 8.79 -13.81
C SER A 86 -15.54 7.25 -13.99
N ALA A 87 -14.35 6.63 -13.85
CA ALA A 87 -14.21 5.17 -13.90
C ALA A 87 -14.91 4.50 -12.71
N LYS A 88 -14.73 5.06 -11.51
CA LYS A 88 -15.43 4.58 -10.29
C LYS A 88 -16.94 4.66 -10.44
N ASN A 89 -17.46 5.77 -10.97
CA ASN A 89 -18.91 5.95 -11.19
C ASN A 89 -19.47 4.98 -12.26
N ALA A 90 -18.69 4.70 -13.30
CA ALA A 90 -19.13 3.73 -14.32
C ALA A 90 -19.39 2.33 -13.74
N LEU A 91 -18.64 1.91 -12.71
CA LEU A 91 -18.81 0.61 -12.07
C LEU A 91 -20.05 0.51 -11.17
N LEU A 92 -20.62 1.64 -10.71
CA LEU A 92 -21.70 1.62 -9.70
C LEU A 92 -22.86 0.70 -10.08
N LYS A 93 -23.35 0.79 -11.32
CA LYS A 93 -24.49 -0.01 -11.77
C LYS A 93 -24.18 -1.52 -11.75
N VAL A 94 -23.04 -1.93 -12.25
CA VAL A 94 -22.69 -3.35 -12.36
C VAL A 94 -22.31 -3.97 -11.01
N VAL A 95 -21.78 -3.18 -10.06
CA VAL A 95 -21.50 -3.71 -8.72
C VAL A 95 -22.73 -3.72 -7.81
N GLU A 96 -23.77 -2.94 -8.12
CA GLU A 96 -25.07 -2.96 -7.45
C GLU A 96 -25.87 -4.21 -7.84
N GLU A 97 -25.94 -4.49 -9.14
CA GLU A 97 -26.64 -5.63 -9.71
C GLU A 97 -25.70 -6.45 -10.62
N PRO A 98 -24.75 -7.19 -10.05
CA PRO A 98 -23.79 -7.96 -10.85
C PRO A 98 -24.48 -9.08 -11.63
N PRO A 99 -24.09 -9.29 -12.91
CA PRO A 99 -24.58 -10.42 -13.70
C PRO A 99 -24.30 -11.78 -13.03
N ASN A 100 -25.12 -12.81 -13.35
CA ASN A 100 -25.11 -14.08 -12.62
C ASN A 100 -23.76 -14.77 -12.48
N ASN A 101 -22.89 -14.68 -13.48
CA ASN A 101 -21.57 -15.32 -13.48
C ASN A 101 -20.42 -14.35 -13.22
N ALA A 102 -20.70 -13.06 -12.95
CA ALA A 102 -19.69 -12.05 -12.74
C ALA A 102 -19.40 -11.81 -11.26
N TYR A 103 -18.11 -11.78 -10.93
CA TYR A 103 -17.57 -11.35 -9.65
C TYR A 103 -16.62 -10.17 -9.87
N PHE A 104 -16.64 -9.21 -8.97
CA PHE A 104 -15.77 -8.04 -9.04
C PHE A 104 -14.95 -7.95 -7.77
N ILE A 105 -13.64 -7.87 -7.92
CA ILE A 105 -12.71 -7.66 -6.79
C ILE A 105 -11.90 -6.39 -7.06
N MET A 106 -11.95 -5.47 -6.13
CA MET A 106 -11.08 -4.29 -6.11
C MET A 106 -10.02 -4.47 -5.04
N THR A 107 -8.74 -4.27 -5.39
CA THR A 107 -7.70 -4.10 -4.38
C THR A 107 -7.39 -2.62 -4.23
N VAL A 108 -7.31 -2.13 -2.99
CA VAL A 108 -7.06 -0.73 -2.66
C VAL A 108 -5.98 -0.61 -1.60
N GLN A 109 -5.16 0.42 -1.65
CA GLN A 109 -4.21 0.72 -0.58
C GLN A 109 -4.91 1.40 0.58
N ASN A 110 -5.67 2.44 0.27
CA ASN A 110 -6.46 3.15 1.26
C ASN A 110 -7.93 3.15 0.87
N ILE A 111 -8.76 2.53 1.70
CA ILE A 111 -10.22 2.46 1.49
C ILE A 111 -10.87 3.85 1.51
N ASP A 112 -10.27 4.84 2.19
CA ASP A 112 -10.82 6.18 2.29
C ASP A 112 -10.74 6.97 0.97
N ASN A 113 -9.86 6.55 0.06
CA ASN A 113 -9.78 7.09 -1.30
C ASN A 113 -10.89 6.54 -2.24
N MET A 114 -11.72 5.62 -1.75
CA MET A 114 -12.85 5.08 -2.51
C MET A 114 -14.12 5.91 -2.25
N LEU A 115 -14.96 6.02 -3.29
CA LEU A 115 -16.26 6.68 -3.17
C LEU A 115 -17.14 5.96 -2.13
N GLY A 116 -17.83 6.73 -1.30
CA GLY A 116 -18.76 6.20 -0.31
C GLY A 116 -19.82 5.28 -0.92
N THR A 117 -20.29 5.62 -2.13
CA THR A 117 -21.25 4.84 -2.92
C THR A 117 -20.72 3.47 -3.35
N ILE A 118 -19.43 3.31 -3.59
CA ILE A 118 -18.78 2.02 -3.87
C ILE A 118 -18.61 1.23 -2.58
N LYS A 119 -18.13 1.90 -1.50
CA LYS A 119 -17.92 1.25 -0.20
C LYS A 119 -19.20 0.63 0.37
N SER A 120 -20.33 1.30 0.21
CA SER A 120 -21.63 0.82 0.72
C SER A 120 -22.16 -0.42 -0.01
N ARG A 121 -21.68 -0.70 -1.22
CA ARG A 121 -22.12 -1.85 -2.04
C ARG A 121 -21.18 -3.04 -1.99
N GLY A 122 -19.94 -2.83 -1.58
CA GLY A 122 -18.92 -3.87 -1.53
C GLY A 122 -18.73 -4.47 -0.15
N THR A 123 -18.42 -5.77 -0.11
CA THR A 123 -17.91 -6.38 1.12
C THR A 123 -16.44 -6.00 1.28
N VAL A 124 -16.14 -5.22 2.31
CA VAL A 124 -14.78 -4.75 2.57
C VAL A 124 -14.04 -5.76 3.43
N ILE A 125 -12.89 -6.21 2.95
CA ILE A 125 -11.92 -7.03 3.68
C ILE A 125 -10.68 -6.20 3.91
N LYS A 126 -10.32 -5.98 5.17
CA LYS A 126 -9.06 -5.34 5.55
C LYS A 126 -8.00 -6.41 5.76
N MET A 127 -6.86 -6.25 5.08
CA MET A 127 -5.70 -7.11 5.33
C MET A 127 -5.14 -6.79 6.71
N GLU A 128 -4.94 -7.83 7.50
CA GLU A 128 -4.38 -7.71 8.85
C GLU A 128 -2.86 -7.48 8.78
N PRO A 129 -2.29 -6.67 9.67
CA PRO A 129 -0.83 -6.58 9.79
C PRO A 129 -0.24 -7.93 10.20
N TYR A 130 0.96 -8.22 9.70
CA TYR A 130 1.67 -9.44 10.07
C TYR A 130 2.36 -9.27 11.41
N THR A 131 2.30 -10.30 12.24
CA THR A 131 3.11 -10.38 13.46
C THR A 131 4.56 -10.77 13.14
N ILE A 132 5.51 -10.40 14.00
CA ILE A 132 6.92 -10.79 13.84
C ILE A 132 7.05 -12.31 13.72
N GLN A 133 6.30 -13.07 14.52
CA GLN A 133 6.30 -14.55 14.48
C GLN A 133 5.82 -15.10 13.12
N GLU A 134 4.91 -14.41 12.45
CA GLU A 134 4.45 -14.79 11.12
C GLU A 134 5.48 -14.47 10.03
N LEU A 135 6.19 -13.35 10.16
CA LEU A 135 7.28 -12.98 9.26
C LEU A 135 8.50 -13.91 9.43
N GLN A 136 8.81 -14.31 10.66
CA GLN A 136 9.86 -15.30 10.97
C GLN A 136 9.64 -16.67 10.31
N LYS A 137 8.40 -17.03 9.98
CA LYS A 137 8.12 -18.25 9.20
C LYS A 137 8.57 -18.15 7.73
N VAL A 138 8.84 -16.95 7.24
CA VAL A 138 9.25 -16.69 5.85
C VAL A 138 10.75 -16.45 5.77
N THR A 139 11.32 -15.74 6.73
CA THR A 139 12.74 -15.42 6.76
C THR A 139 13.28 -15.39 8.19
N MET A 140 14.57 -15.70 8.33
CA MET A 140 15.33 -15.55 9.58
C MET A 140 16.31 -14.35 9.50
N ASP A 141 16.29 -13.57 8.42
CA ASP A 141 17.17 -12.41 8.29
C ASP A 141 16.67 -11.26 9.20
N GLU A 142 17.44 -10.96 10.23
CA GLU A 142 17.11 -9.95 11.24
C GLU A 142 16.95 -8.54 10.62
N THR A 143 17.73 -8.21 9.59
CA THR A 143 17.64 -6.91 8.90
C THR A 143 16.29 -6.78 8.19
N LEU A 144 15.85 -7.84 7.50
CA LEU A 144 14.55 -7.88 6.85
C LEU A 144 13.40 -7.83 7.87
N LEU A 145 13.53 -8.59 8.97
CA LEU A 145 12.53 -8.61 10.03
C LEU A 145 12.41 -7.26 10.75
N LYS A 146 13.51 -6.53 10.87
CA LYS A 146 13.52 -5.21 11.50
C LYS A 146 12.70 -4.19 10.69
N TYR A 147 12.87 -4.14 9.37
CA TYR A 147 12.30 -3.07 8.53
C TYR A 147 11.10 -3.49 7.68
N CYS A 148 10.84 -4.79 7.53
CA CYS A 148 9.74 -5.28 6.71
C CYS A 148 8.53 -5.69 7.57
N THR A 149 7.44 -4.95 7.45
CA THR A 149 6.20 -5.19 8.21
C THR A 149 5.22 -6.13 7.51
N ASN A 150 5.55 -6.56 6.29
CA ASN A 150 4.71 -7.50 5.53
C ASN A 150 5.53 -8.39 4.58
N ILE A 151 4.91 -9.51 4.17
CA ILE A 151 5.58 -10.55 3.37
C ILE A 151 6.04 -10.04 2.00
N GLY A 152 5.30 -9.12 1.38
CA GLY A 152 5.68 -8.57 0.07
C GLY A 152 7.00 -7.80 0.11
N LEU A 153 7.28 -7.15 1.24
CA LEU A 153 8.52 -6.41 1.45
C LEU A 153 9.72 -7.30 1.77
N LEU A 154 9.49 -8.49 2.33
CA LEU A 154 10.55 -9.47 2.55
C LEU A 154 11.22 -9.93 1.25
N ASN A 155 10.57 -9.73 0.10
CA ASN A 155 11.16 -10.00 -1.21
C ASN A 155 12.08 -8.86 -1.70
N THR A 156 12.24 -7.78 -0.93
CA THR A 156 13.16 -6.69 -1.29
C THR A 156 14.60 -7.18 -1.13
N PRO A 157 15.47 -6.99 -2.14
CA PRO A 157 16.88 -7.34 -2.03
C PRO A 157 17.53 -6.63 -0.84
N LYS A 158 18.32 -7.38 -0.07
CA LYS A 158 18.98 -6.86 1.15
C LYS A 158 19.85 -5.65 0.86
N GLU A 159 20.49 -5.62 -0.31
CA GLU A 159 21.33 -4.51 -0.75
C GLU A 159 20.56 -3.19 -0.82
N LYS A 160 19.28 -3.25 -1.26
CA LYS A 160 18.41 -2.06 -1.31
C LYS A 160 18.03 -1.56 0.08
N ILE A 161 17.86 -2.47 1.03
CA ILE A 161 17.59 -2.10 2.41
C ILE A 161 18.82 -1.44 3.04
N LEU A 162 20.01 -2.00 2.84
CA LEU A 162 21.27 -1.43 3.33
C LEU A 162 21.57 -0.06 2.69
N GLN A 163 21.26 0.09 1.40
CA GLN A 163 21.39 1.38 0.72
C GLN A 163 20.42 2.42 1.29
N ALA A 164 19.17 2.03 1.59
CA ALA A 164 18.21 2.90 2.21
C ALA A 164 18.59 3.25 3.64
N GLU A 165 19.14 2.30 4.39
CA GLU A 165 19.65 2.51 5.74
C GLU A 165 20.76 3.56 5.77
N LYS A 166 21.73 3.47 4.84
CA LYS A 166 22.79 4.46 4.69
C LYS A 166 22.24 5.85 4.33
N CYS A 167 21.27 5.91 3.42
CA CYS A 167 20.63 7.17 3.05
C CYS A 167 19.92 7.83 4.26
N VAL A 168 19.28 7.04 5.11
CA VAL A 168 18.67 7.51 6.36
C VAL A 168 19.72 8.03 7.34
N ASP A 169 20.84 7.34 7.47
CA ASP A 169 21.95 7.80 8.35
C ASP A 169 22.53 9.14 7.88
N ASP A 170 22.69 9.32 6.57
CA ASP A 170 23.11 10.60 5.98
C ASP A 170 22.10 11.72 6.29
N VAL A 171 20.80 11.44 6.29
CA VAL A 171 19.74 12.40 6.64
C VAL A 171 19.77 12.73 8.14
N LEU A 172 19.91 11.73 9.00
CA LEU A 172 20.02 11.94 10.46
C LEU A 172 21.27 12.74 10.82
N GLU A 173 22.38 12.52 10.12
CA GLU A 173 23.59 13.34 10.30
C GLU A 173 23.35 14.79 9.84
N ALA A 174 22.63 15.00 8.74
CA ALA A 174 22.26 16.34 8.28
C ALA A 174 21.38 17.06 9.33
N PHE A 175 20.49 16.36 10.03
CA PHE A 175 19.71 16.92 11.14
C PHE A 175 20.59 17.27 12.34
N ARG A 176 21.50 16.39 12.77
CA ARG A 176 22.45 16.66 13.87
C ARG A 176 23.31 17.88 13.59
N THR A 177 23.75 18.04 12.35
CA THR A 177 24.61 19.17 11.94
C THR A 177 23.79 20.39 11.48
N LYS A 178 22.46 20.32 11.50
CA LYS A 178 21.52 21.36 11.02
C LYS A 178 21.85 21.87 9.62
N SER A 179 22.40 21.01 8.74
CA SER A 179 22.93 21.37 7.43
C SER A 179 21.94 21.03 6.31
N GLY A 180 21.36 22.07 5.69
CA GLY A 180 20.48 21.91 4.51
C GLY A 180 21.23 21.35 3.29
N THR A 181 22.50 21.67 3.11
CA THR A 181 23.30 21.16 1.98
C THR A 181 23.55 19.65 2.09
N LYS A 182 23.85 19.15 3.29
CA LYS A 182 23.97 17.70 3.53
C LYS A 182 22.63 17.00 3.31
N LEU A 183 21.52 17.60 3.77
CA LEU A 183 20.18 17.06 3.58
C LEU A 183 19.84 16.93 2.10
N LEU A 184 20.03 17.98 1.31
CA LEU A 184 19.77 17.95 -0.13
C LEU A 184 20.64 16.90 -0.84
N LYS A 185 21.90 16.75 -0.45
CA LYS A 185 22.78 15.72 -1.00
C LYS A 185 22.26 14.32 -0.69
N ALA A 186 21.82 14.05 0.53
CA ALA A 186 21.26 12.76 0.92
C ALA A 186 19.98 12.45 0.12
N THR A 187 19.08 13.42 -0.06
CA THR A 187 17.82 13.20 -0.81
C THR A 187 18.01 12.97 -2.31
N THR A 188 19.18 13.28 -2.90
CA THR A 188 19.47 12.91 -4.29
C THR A 188 19.47 11.41 -4.52
N GLN A 189 19.68 10.61 -3.48
CA GLN A 189 19.66 9.15 -3.52
C GLN A 189 18.23 8.60 -3.62
N LEU A 190 17.19 9.39 -3.35
CA LEU A 190 15.82 8.95 -3.39
C LEU A 190 15.29 8.81 -4.84
N LYS A 191 14.48 7.78 -5.06
CA LYS A 191 13.89 7.46 -6.34
C LYS A 191 12.80 8.46 -6.72
N ALA A 192 12.97 9.11 -7.87
CA ALA A 192 11.99 10.04 -8.43
C ALA A 192 11.03 9.36 -9.40
N LYS A 193 11.53 8.42 -10.22
CA LYS A 193 10.78 7.71 -11.26
C LYS A 193 10.90 6.19 -11.07
N LYS A 194 9.94 5.44 -11.61
CA LYS A 194 9.98 3.96 -11.57
C LYS A 194 11.21 3.36 -12.25
N THR A 195 11.78 4.08 -13.21
CA THR A 195 12.98 3.68 -13.97
C THR A 195 14.30 3.86 -13.21
N ASP A 196 14.30 4.56 -12.08
CA ASP A 196 15.49 4.80 -11.28
C ASP A 196 15.80 3.57 -10.39
N GLU A 197 16.20 2.46 -11.00
CA GLU A 197 16.37 1.18 -10.28
C GLU A 197 17.50 1.21 -9.24
N ASP A 198 18.54 2.00 -9.48
CA ASP A 198 19.70 2.13 -8.58
C ASP A 198 19.46 3.04 -7.38
N LYS A 199 18.29 3.68 -7.30
CA LYS A 199 17.96 4.62 -6.22
C LYS A 199 17.08 4.00 -5.15
N VAL A 200 17.08 4.63 -3.99
CA VAL A 200 16.34 4.22 -2.80
C VAL A 200 14.85 4.47 -2.98
N ASP A 201 14.04 3.44 -2.76
CA ASP A 201 12.59 3.56 -2.75
C ASP A 201 12.11 4.38 -1.55
N CYS A 202 11.22 5.36 -1.83
CA CYS A 202 10.73 6.28 -0.80
C CYS A 202 9.93 5.60 0.31
N LEU A 203 9.24 4.47 0.03
CA LEU A 203 8.48 3.75 1.05
C LEU A 203 9.42 2.98 1.99
N ILE A 204 10.48 2.36 1.43
CA ILE A 204 11.51 1.68 2.23
C ILE A 204 12.27 2.72 3.07
N PHE A 205 12.66 3.85 2.45
CA PHE A 205 13.30 4.95 3.16
C PHE A 205 12.47 5.42 4.35
N MET A 206 11.18 5.71 4.15
CA MET A 206 10.30 6.20 5.21
C MET A 206 10.19 5.24 6.39
N ARG A 207 10.14 3.94 6.14
CA ARG A 207 10.07 2.92 7.21
C ARG A 207 11.33 2.89 8.06
N ILE A 208 12.49 2.85 7.40
CA ILE A 208 13.79 2.85 8.09
C ILE A 208 13.99 4.17 8.83
N PHE A 209 13.58 5.28 8.22
CA PHE A 209 13.67 6.61 8.81
C PHE A 209 12.85 6.73 10.10
N GLU A 210 11.58 6.29 10.08
CA GLU A 210 10.74 6.28 11.27
C GLU A 210 11.37 5.47 12.40
N GLU A 211 11.82 4.25 12.13
CA GLU A 211 12.41 3.38 13.13
C GLU A 211 13.67 3.99 13.76
N LYS A 212 14.61 4.44 12.93
CA LYS A 212 15.83 5.08 13.42
C LYS A 212 15.58 6.41 14.12
N LEU A 213 14.55 7.17 13.70
CA LEU A 213 14.18 8.41 14.36
C LEU A 213 13.64 8.12 15.77
N TYR A 214 12.76 7.12 15.92
CA TYR A 214 12.24 6.72 17.22
C TYR A 214 13.32 6.13 18.13
N ASP A 215 14.23 5.32 17.59
CA ASP A 215 15.38 4.79 18.34
C ASP A 215 16.31 5.91 18.83
N SER A 216 16.49 6.97 18.02
CA SER A 216 17.45 8.05 18.32
C SER A 216 16.92 9.11 19.29
N TYR A 217 15.62 9.44 19.20
CA TYR A 217 15.01 10.55 19.97
C TYR A 217 13.95 10.10 20.95
N GLY A 218 13.44 8.87 20.83
CA GLY A 218 12.27 8.39 21.58
C GLY A 218 10.97 9.04 21.11
N PHE A 219 9.88 8.30 21.11
CA PHE A 219 8.58 8.77 20.62
C PHE A 219 8.07 10.02 21.38
N PHE A 220 8.30 10.09 22.67
CA PHE A 220 7.81 11.19 23.53
C PHE A 220 8.64 12.48 23.42
N SER A 221 9.84 12.41 22.83
CA SER A 221 10.72 13.58 22.65
C SER A 221 10.54 14.28 21.32
N LEU A 222 9.77 13.68 20.38
CA LEU A 222 9.48 14.29 19.09
C LEU A 222 8.38 15.34 19.22
N SER A 223 8.62 16.52 18.64
CA SER A 223 7.58 17.56 18.63
C SER A 223 6.35 17.08 17.82
N ILE A 224 5.17 17.56 18.22
CA ILE A 224 3.92 17.24 17.53
C ILE A 224 3.97 17.63 16.05
N CYS A 225 4.71 18.69 15.70
CA CYS A 225 4.88 19.13 14.32
C CYS A 225 5.60 18.07 13.48
N ILE A 226 6.68 17.48 13.99
CA ILE A 226 7.44 16.42 13.33
C ILE A 226 6.54 15.19 13.09
N ILE A 227 5.77 14.78 14.10
CA ILE A 227 4.85 13.64 13.96
C ILE A 227 3.79 13.93 12.89
N LYS A 228 3.22 15.14 12.86
CA LYS A 228 2.26 15.55 11.82
C LYS A 228 2.87 15.50 10.42
N ASP A 229 4.09 16.00 10.24
CA ASP A 229 4.78 15.98 8.95
C ASP A 229 5.01 14.55 8.45
N ILE A 230 5.42 13.64 9.34
CA ILE A 230 5.59 12.22 9.02
C ILE A 230 4.24 11.60 8.60
N CYS A 231 3.17 11.82 9.38
CA CYS A 231 1.84 11.29 9.07
C CYS A 231 1.31 11.83 7.73
N SER A 232 1.47 13.12 7.47
CA SER A 232 1.06 13.74 6.20
C SER A 232 1.83 13.17 5.02
N CYS A 233 3.14 13.03 5.13
CA CYS A 233 3.97 12.43 4.09
C CYS A 233 3.55 10.98 3.82
N LYS A 234 3.29 10.18 4.84
CA LYS A 234 2.80 8.79 4.67
C LYS A 234 1.48 8.72 3.91
N GLN A 235 0.54 9.61 4.19
CA GLN A 235 -0.72 9.69 3.45
C GLN A 235 -0.51 10.07 1.98
N GLU A 236 0.41 11.01 1.71
CA GLU A 236 0.77 11.39 0.34
C GLU A 236 1.43 10.25 -0.43
N LEU A 237 2.33 9.50 0.21
CA LEU A 237 3.01 8.35 -0.42
C LEU A 237 2.06 7.22 -0.84
N GLN A 238 0.86 7.16 -0.25
CA GLN A 238 -0.18 6.22 -0.64
C GLN A 238 -0.93 6.64 -1.92
N ARG A 239 -0.73 7.87 -2.41
CA ARG A 239 -1.36 8.37 -3.64
C ARG A 239 -0.44 8.15 -4.83
N SER A 240 -0.97 7.56 -5.91
CA SER A 240 -0.18 7.30 -7.13
C SER A 240 0.13 8.55 -7.95
N SER A 241 -0.70 9.61 -7.82
CA SER A 241 -0.59 10.84 -8.57
C SER A 241 0.51 11.80 -8.06
N ILE A 242 1.12 11.51 -6.91
CA ILE A 242 2.08 12.40 -6.26
C ILE A 242 3.52 11.93 -6.54
N ASN A 243 4.42 12.89 -6.74
CA ASN A 243 5.84 12.61 -6.77
C ASN A 243 6.34 12.26 -5.36
N LYS A 244 6.51 10.98 -5.10
CA LYS A 244 6.89 10.43 -3.78
C LYS A 244 8.18 11.05 -3.25
N LYS A 245 9.17 11.28 -4.11
CA LYS A 245 10.43 11.92 -3.74
C LYS A 245 10.21 13.33 -3.22
N SER A 246 9.43 14.15 -3.95
CA SER A 246 9.15 15.52 -3.54
C SER A 246 8.40 15.61 -2.20
N SER A 247 7.47 14.69 -1.94
CA SER A 247 6.78 14.62 -0.65
C SER A 247 7.75 14.33 0.50
N VAL A 248 8.67 13.38 0.32
CA VAL A 248 9.70 13.08 1.33
C VAL A 248 10.64 14.27 1.52
N GLU A 249 11.12 14.89 0.43
CA GLU A 249 12.00 16.08 0.50
C GLU A 249 11.33 17.24 1.25
N CYS A 250 10.07 17.55 0.95
CA CYS A 250 9.30 18.60 1.64
C CYS A 250 9.17 18.30 3.14
N MET A 251 8.85 17.06 3.51
CA MET A 251 8.77 16.64 4.91
C MET A 251 10.12 16.85 5.62
N LEU A 252 11.22 16.36 5.04
CA LEU A 252 12.55 16.45 5.65
C LEU A 252 13.03 17.91 5.81
N ILE A 253 12.73 18.78 4.85
CA ILE A 253 13.03 20.21 4.93
C ILE A 253 12.27 20.87 6.09
N ARG A 254 10.96 20.63 6.20
CA ARG A 254 10.14 21.16 7.31
C ARG A 254 10.67 20.70 8.67
N MET A 255 11.04 19.41 8.79
CA MET A 255 11.64 18.87 10.01
C MET A 255 12.95 19.56 10.35
N LEU A 256 13.83 19.80 9.35
CA LEU A 256 15.08 20.50 9.57
C LEU A 256 14.84 21.95 10.04
N ASP A 257 13.85 22.63 9.48
CA ASP A 257 13.49 24.00 9.87
C ASP A 257 12.92 24.05 11.29
N THR A 258 12.07 23.07 11.65
CA THR A 258 11.59 22.92 13.04
C THR A 258 12.76 22.73 14.01
N LEU A 259 13.72 21.84 13.69
CA LEU A 259 14.91 21.60 14.52
C LEU A 259 15.86 22.82 14.61
N LYS A 260 15.84 23.72 13.62
CA LYS A 260 16.57 25.00 13.69
C LYS A 260 15.86 26.03 14.55
N GLY A 261 14.51 26.02 14.56
CA GLY A 261 13.68 26.96 15.31
C GLY A 261 13.55 26.65 16.80
N GLU A 262 13.83 25.43 17.24
CA GLU A 262 13.79 25.04 18.67
C GLU A 262 14.99 25.55 19.52
N ILE A 263 15.77 26.52 18.99
CA ILE A 263 16.88 27.19 19.69
C ILE A 263 16.53 28.68 19.97
N ILE A 264 15.28 28.97 20.32
CA ILE A 264 14.98 30.30 20.90
C ILE A 264 14.28 30.11 22.23
#